data_e8a2fd59ebd8b0eb981c2e0f57683569
#
_entry.id   e8a2fd59ebd8b0eb981c2e0f57683569
#
_cell.length_a   1.000
_cell.length_b   1.000
_cell.length_c   1.000
_cell.angle_alpha   90.00
_cell.angle_beta   90.00
_cell.angle_gamma   90.00
#
_symmetry.space_group_name_H-M   'P 1'
#
loop_
_entity.id
_entity.type
_entity.pdbx_description
1 polymer ?
#
loop_
_entity_poly.entity_id
_entity_poly.type
_entity_poly.pdbx_seq_one_letter_code
_entity_poly.pdbx_strand_id
1 'polypeptide(L)'
;MKTILIVEDVELNRDLLVQLLEDDYCLVLAEDGQAALQMAMATKPDLILMDLSLPRMDGWEATRRLKADTDLSRIPVIVLSARAMRGDEERARASGCDDFLTKPIDETLLYQKLARHLGS
;
A
#
# COMPACT_ATOMS: atom_id res chain seq x y z
N MET A 1 -17.92 -5.71 0.22
CA MET A 1 -16.61 -5.57 0.90
C MET A 1 -15.74 -4.57 0.16
N LYS A 2 -14.96 -3.80 0.91
CA LYS A 2 -14.00 -2.90 0.29
C LYS A 2 -12.81 -3.69 -0.25
N THR A 3 -12.17 -3.14 -1.28
CA THR A 3 -11.07 -3.79 -2.00
C THR A 3 -9.75 -3.14 -1.61
N ILE A 4 -8.77 -3.95 -1.25
CA ILE A 4 -7.41 -3.50 -0.94
C ILE A 4 -6.45 -4.11 -1.96
N LEU A 5 -5.63 -3.25 -2.57
CA LEU A 5 -4.54 -3.69 -3.43
C LEU A 5 -3.29 -3.83 -2.55
N ILE A 6 -2.71 -5.02 -2.52
CA ILE A 6 -1.48 -5.29 -1.79
C ILE A 6 -0.34 -5.38 -2.80
N VAL A 7 0.65 -4.51 -2.66
CA VAL A 7 1.83 -4.48 -3.53
C VAL A 7 3.03 -4.96 -2.72
N GLU A 8 3.45 -6.19 -2.98
CA GLU A 8 4.52 -6.85 -2.24
C GLU A 8 5.14 -7.91 -3.12
N ASP A 9 6.46 -7.88 -3.29
CA ASP A 9 7.17 -8.83 -4.16
C ASP A 9 7.57 -10.13 -3.45
N VAL A 10 7.69 -10.11 -2.12
CA VAL A 10 8.06 -11.29 -1.35
C VAL A 10 6.80 -12.10 -1.02
N GLU A 11 6.71 -13.32 -1.55
CA GLU A 11 5.53 -14.17 -1.40
C GLU A 11 5.13 -14.39 0.06
N LEU A 12 6.10 -14.65 0.94
CA LEU A 12 5.83 -14.89 2.36
C LEU A 12 5.17 -13.68 3.02
N ASN A 13 5.68 -12.48 2.73
CA ASN A 13 5.11 -11.24 3.29
C ASN A 13 3.73 -10.97 2.72
N ARG A 14 3.55 -11.23 1.42
CA ARG A 14 2.26 -11.08 0.76
C ARG A 14 1.21 -12.01 1.36
N ASP A 15 1.59 -13.29 1.57
CA ASP A 15 0.69 -14.29 2.15
C ASP A 15 0.28 -13.91 3.58
N LEU A 16 1.21 -13.34 4.36
CA LEU A 16 0.91 -12.89 5.71
C LEU A 16 -0.17 -11.79 5.69
N LEU A 17 -0.03 -10.81 4.81
CA LEU A 17 -1.03 -9.75 4.68
C LEU A 17 -2.37 -10.30 4.20
N VAL A 18 -2.35 -11.26 3.28
CA VAL A 18 -3.58 -11.91 2.80
C VAL A 18 -4.29 -12.60 3.98
N GLN A 19 -3.57 -13.36 4.78
CA GLN A 19 -4.15 -14.04 5.95
C GLN A 19 -4.77 -13.06 6.95
N LEU A 20 -4.15 -11.92 7.14
CA LEU A 20 -4.66 -10.92 8.08
C LEU A 20 -5.92 -10.23 7.58
N LEU A 21 -6.10 -10.11 6.27
CA LEU A 21 -7.11 -9.23 5.69
C LEU A 21 -8.18 -9.93 4.86
N GLU A 22 -7.98 -11.19 4.47
CA GLU A 22 -8.88 -11.85 3.51
C GLU A 22 -10.32 -12.04 4.01
N ASP A 23 -10.52 -12.13 5.32
CA ASP A 23 -11.86 -12.32 5.88
C ASP A 23 -12.70 -11.04 5.83
N ASP A 24 -12.07 -9.89 5.81
CA ASP A 24 -12.75 -8.60 5.92
C ASP A 24 -12.73 -7.78 4.63
N TYR A 25 -11.87 -8.11 3.68
CA TYR A 25 -11.66 -7.32 2.46
C TYR A 25 -11.49 -8.18 1.23
N CYS A 26 -11.86 -7.63 0.08
CA CYS A 26 -11.49 -8.20 -1.20
C CYS A 26 -10.05 -7.80 -1.48
N LEU A 27 -9.20 -8.76 -1.83
CA LEU A 27 -7.78 -8.50 -2.02
C LEU A 27 -7.37 -8.65 -3.48
N VAL A 28 -6.59 -7.70 -3.96
CA VAL A 28 -5.95 -7.73 -5.27
C VAL A 28 -4.45 -7.64 -5.01
N LEU A 29 -3.66 -8.38 -5.77
CA LEU A 29 -2.23 -8.49 -5.52
C LEU A 29 -1.42 -7.97 -6.70
N ALA A 30 -0.31 -7.30 -6.41
CA ALA A 30 0.67 -6.88 -7.41
C ALA A 30 2.07 -7.14 -6.85
N GLU A 31 3.02 -7.48 -7.73
CA GLU A 31 4.38 -7.87 -7.32
C GLU A 31 5.41 -6.76 -7.49
N ASP A 32 5.09 -5.70 -8.22
CA ASP A 32 6.00 -4.58 -8.42
C ASP A 32 5.22 -3.29 -8.66
N GLY A 33 5.94 -2.17 -8.75
CA GLY A 33 5.32 -0.87 -8.92
C GLY A 33 4.57 -0.72 -10.24
N GLN A 34 5.08 -1.31 -11.31
CA GLN A 34 4.43 -1.26 -12.61
C GLN A 34 3.09 -2.01 -12.58
N ALA A 35 3.09 -3.23 -12.03
CA ALA A 35 1.87 -4.01 -11.86
C ALA A 35 0.88 -3.29 -10.95
N ALA A 36 1.38 -2.60 -9.92
CA ALA A 36 0.53 -1.84 -9.01
C ALA A 36 -0.25 -0.76 -9.74
N LEU A 37 0.42 -0.01 -10.64
CA LEU A 37 -0.26 1.02 -11.43
C LEU A 37 -1.32 0.43 -12.34
N GLN A 38 -1.00 -0.67 -13.01
CA GLN A 38 -1.95 -1.35 -13.90
C GLN A 38 -3.15 -1.89 -13.13
N MET A 39 -2.91 -2.54 -11.99
CA MET A 39 -3.99 -3.09 -11.17
C MET A 39 -4.86 -2.00 -10.55
N ALA A 40 -4.25 -0.89 -10.12
CA ALA A 40 -5.00 0.24 -9.58
C ALA A 40 -5.95 0.82 -10.63
N MET A 41 -5.50 0.94 -11.86
CA MET A 41 -6.34 1.43 -12.95
C MET A 41 -7.45 0.45 -13.30
N ALA A 42 -7.15 -0.86 -13.30
CA ALA A 42 -8.10 -1.88 -13.68
C ALA A 42 -9.17 -2.12 -12.62
N THR A 43 -8.79 -2.11 -11.34
CA THR A 43 -9.69 -2.50 -10.25
C THR A 43 -10.18 -1.33 -9.40
N LYS A 44 -9.51 -0.20 -9.43
CA LYS A 44 -9.80 0.99 -8.62
C LYS A 44 -10.09 0.61 -7.16
N PRO A 45 -9.08 0.08 -6.46
CA PRO A 45 -9.27 -0.36 -5.08
C PRO A 45 -9.63 0.79 -4.16
N ASP A 46 -10.15 0.45 -2.99
CA ASP A 46 -10.49 1.45 -1.97
C ASP A 46 -9.27 1.91 -1.17
N LEU A 47 -8.21 1.11 -1.16
CA LEU A 47 -6.97 1.42 -0.45
C LEU A 47 -5.83 0.59 -1.06
N ILE A 48 -4.62 1.13 -0.99
CA ILE A 48 -3.41 0.45 -1.47
C ILE A 48 -2.41 0.32 -0.33
N LEU A 49 -1.93 -0.91 -0.10
CA LEU A 49 -0.78 -1.18 0.78
C LEU A 49 0.43 -1.33 -0.13
N MET A 50 1.39 -0.42 0.00
CA MET A 50 2.53 -0.31 -0.92
C MET A 50 3.84 -0.58 -0.19
N ASP A 51 4.48 -1.71 -0.51
CA ASP A 51 5.84 -1.96 -0.03
C ASP A 51 6.83 -1.06 -0.74
N LEU A 52 7.83 -0.58 -0.01
CA LEU A 52 8.86 0.29 -0.58
C LEU A 52 9.94 -0.47 -1.35
N SER A 53 10.26 -1.68 -0.91
CA SER A 53 11.35 -2.47 -1.47
C SER A 53 10.88 -3.33 -2.64
N LEU A 54 10.49 -2.68 -3.74
CA LEU A 54 9.98 -3.36 -4.92
C LEU A 54 11.00 -3.40 -6.04
N PRO A 55 10.98 -4.47 -6.88
CA PRO A 55 11.81 -4.50 -8.08
C PRO A 55 11.26 -3.55 -9.15
N ARG A 56 12.09 -3.18 -10.10
CA ARG A 56 11.78 -2.34 -11.28
C ARG A 56 11.39 -0.92 -10.95
N MET A 57 10.32 -0.72 -10.19
CA MET A 57 9.87 0.60 -9.76
C MET A 57 9.62 0.53 -8.26
N ASP A 58 10.34 1.32 -7.47
CA ASP A 58 10.19 1.29 -6.02
C ASP A 58 8.84 1.87 -5.59
N GLY A 59 8.48 1.61 -4.33
CA GLY A 59 7.19 2.04 -3.79
C GLY A 59 7.01 3.56 -3.74
N TRP A 60 8.09 4.32 -3.58
CA TRP A 60 8.03 5.79 -3.59
C TRP A 60 7.59 6.31 -4.95
N GLU A 61 8.21 5.82 -6.01
CA GLU A 61 7.89 6.23 -7.37
C GLU A 61 6.48 5.82 -7.76
N ALA A 62 6.10 4.58 -7.42
CA ALA A 62 4.75 4.10 -7.69
C ALA A 62 3.72 4.98 -6.98
N THR A 63 3.97 5.34 -5.71
CA THR A 63 3.06 6.20 -4.94
C THR A 63 2.95 7.57 -5.59
N ARG A 64 4.07 8.18 -6.01
CA ARG A 64 4.01 9.48 -6.67
C ARG A 64 3.18 9.44 -7.94
N ARG A 65 3.33 8.39 -8.75
CA ARG A 65 2.56 8.23 -9.98
C ARG A 65 1.07 8.05 -9.71
N LEU A 66 0.73 7.25 -8.69
CA LEU A 66 -0.66 7.08 -8.28
C LEU A 66 -1.28 8.41 -7.86
N LYS A 67 -0.56 9.19 -7.08
CA LYS A 67 -1.05 10.48 -6.58
C LYS A 67 -1.07 11.57 -7.64
N ALA A 68 -0.32 11.42 -8.72
CA ALA A 68 -0.32 12.34 -9.85
C ALA A 68 -1.45 12.04 -10.84
N ASP A 69 -2.03 10.85 -10.80
CA ASP A 69 -3.13 10.46 -11.68
C ASP A 69 -4.46 10.96 -11.13
N THR A 70 -5.22 11.71 -11.94
CA THR A 70 -6.48 12.30 -11.48
C THR A 70 -7.52 11.27 -11.06
N ASP A 71 -7.53 10.10 -11.67
CA ASP A 71 -8.48 9.04 -11.35
C ASP A 71 -8.10 8.24 -10.12
N LEU A 72 -6.80 8.19 -9.80
CA LEU A 72 -6.26 7.35 -8.73
C LEU A 72 -5.84 8.13 -7.49
N SER A 73 -5.71 9.46 -7.60
CA SER A 73 -5.17 10.30 -6.51
C SER A 73 -5.97 10.26 -5.22
N ARG A 74 -7.24 9.90 -5.30
CA ARG A 74 -8.13 9.83 -4.14
C ARG A 74 -7.99 8.53 -3.34
N ILE A 75 -7.36 7.51 -3.92
CA ILE A 75 -7.21 6.22 -3.26
C ILE A 75 -6.13 6.37 -2.18
N PRO A 76 -6.46 6.06 -0.89
CA PRO A 76 -5.45 6.13 0.16
C PRO A 76 -4.32 5.13 -0.10
N VAL A 77 -3.09 5.58 0.08
CA VAL A 77 -1.89 4.73 -0.04
C VAL A 77 -1.20 4.68 1.30
N ILE A 78 -1.09 3.50 1.88
CA ILE A 78 -0.33 3.24 3.10
C ILE A 78 0.96 2.56 2.69
N VAL A 79 2.08 3.21 2.95
CA VAL A 79 3.40 2.70 2.59
C VAL A 79 3.93 1.79 3.70
N LEU A 80 4.51 0.65 3.30
CA LEU A 80 5.12 -0.30 4.24
C LEU A 80 6.64 -0.21 4.12
N SER A 81 7.31 0.17 5.22
CA SER A 81 8.75 0.38 5.24
C SER A 81 9.44 -0.60 6.17
N ALA A 82 10.59 -1.15 5.74
CA ALA A 82 11.39 -2.06 6.58
C ALA A 82 12.08 -1.31 7.72
N ARG A 83 12.26 0.01 7.59
CA ARG A 83 12.94 0.83 8.59
C ARG A 83 12.30 2.20 8.71
N ALA A 84 12.10 2.64 9.95
CA ALA A 84 11.74 4.02 10.24
C ALA A 84 13.04 4.84 10.36
N MET A 85 13.71 5.08 9.24
CA MET A 85 14.89 5.94 9.23
C MET A 85 14.46 7.40 9.13
N ARG A 86 15.31 8.28 9.61
CA ARG A 86 15.02 9.71 9.74
C ARG A 86 14.57 10.39 8.44
N GLY A 87 15.01 9.91 7.31
CA GLY A 87 14.62 10.47 6.00
C GLY A 87 13.36 9.84 5.41
N ASP A 88 12.94 8.69 5.93
CA ASP A 88 11.83 7.93 5.33
C ASP A 88 10.49 8.61 5.51
N GLU A 89 10.27 9.22 6.69
CA GLU A 89 9.03 9.93 6.95
C GLU A 89 8.87 11.14 6.03
N GLU A 90 9.96 11.87 5.78
CA GLU A 90 9.94 13.00 4.85
C GLU A 90 9.72 12.55 3.41
N ARG A 91 10.34 11.43 3.01
CA ARG A 91 10.14 10.85 1.68
C ARG A 91 8.70 10.37 1.51
N ALA A 92 8.12 9.80 2.56
CA ALA A 92 6.73 9.37 2.56
C ALA A 92 5.82 10.56 2.27
N ARG A 93 6.01 11.66 2.98
CA ARG A 93 5.22 12.88 2.76
C ARG A 93 5.43 13.44 1.36
N ALA A 94 6.66 13.46 0.89
CA ALA A 94 6.98 13.97 -0.44
C ALA A 94 6.36 13.13 -1.55
N SER A 95 6.17 11.84 -1.32
CA SER A 95 5.51 10.96 -2.29
C SER A 95 4.01 11.17 -2.37
N GLY A 96 3.42 11.82 -1.36
CA GLY A 96 1.99 12.03 -1.27
C GLY A 96 1.22 10.88 -0.63
N CYS A 97 1.91 9.91 -0.02
CA CYS A 97 1.21 8.80 0.65
C CYS A 97 0.37 9.34 1.81
N ASP A 98 -0.69 8.60 2.14
CA ASP A 98 -1.63 9.03 3.18
C ASP A 98 -1.21 8.57 4.56
N ASP A 99 -0.44 7.49 4.64
CA ASP A 99 0.02 6.95 5.91
C ASP A 99 1.19 6.02 5.66
N PHE A 100 1.86 5.57 6.70
CA PHE A 100 2.88 4.54 6.56
C PHE A 100 2.94 3.66 7.81
N LEU A 101 3.48 2.44 7.63
CA LEU A 101 3.70 1.46 8.67
C LEU A 101 5.12 0.94 8.56
N THR A 102 5.77 0.70 9.69
CA THR A 102 7.08 0.06 9.70
C THR A 102 6.94 -1.44 9.90
N LYS A 103 7.84 -2.21 9.28
CA LYS A 103 7.90 -3.66 9.48
C LYS A 103 8.74 -3.98 10.72
N PRO A 104 8.43 -5.03 11.47
CA PRO A 104 7.33 -5.98 11.25
C PRO A 104 5.96 -5.34 11.51
N ILE A 105 4.97 -5.78 10.73
CA ILE A 105 3.63 -5.17 10.79
C ILE A 105 2.95 -5.52 12.12
N ASP A 106 2.52 -4.49 12.83
CA ASP A 106 1.67 -4.62 14.03
C ASP A 106 0.23 -4.72 13.56
N GLU A 107 -0.42 -5.85 13.83
CA GLU A 107 -1.79 -6.10 13.40
C GLU A 107 -2.77 -5.05 13.91
N THR A 108 -2.67 -4.70 15.18
CA THR A 108 -3.56 -3.72 15.78
C THR A 108 -3.43 -2.37 15.09
N LEU A 109 -2.20 -1.94 14.86
CA LEU A 109 -1.93 -0.67 14.18
C LEU A 109 -2.41 -0.70 12.73
N LEU A 110 -2.21 -1.83 12.03
CA LEU A 110 -2.70 -2.01 10.68
C LEU A 110 -4.21 -1.84 10.63
N TYR A 111 -4.95 -2.53 11.49
CA TYR A 111 -6.41 -2.44 11.52
C TYR A 111 -6.89 -1.03 11.85
N GLN A 112 -6.22 -0.35 12.78
CA GLN A 112 -6.55 1.05 13.12
C GLN A 112 -6.39 1.97 11.92
N LYS A 113 -5.30 1.84 11.17
CA LYS A 113 -5.05 2.67 9.99
C LYS A 113 -6.02 2.36 8.86
N LEU A 114 -6.36 1.09 8.66
CA LEU A 114 -7.36 0.71 7.67
C LEU A 114 -8.72 1.32 8.00
N ALA A 115 -9.15 1.23 9.25
CA ALA A 115 -10.41 1.83 9.69
C ALA A 115 -10.40 3.34 9.49
N ARG A 116 -9.28 3.99 9.77
CA ARG A 116 -9.12 5.45 9.61
C ARG A 116 -9.35 5.88 8.17
N HIS A 117 -8.81 5.15 7.21
CA HIS A 117 -8.87 5.53 5.80
C HIS A 117 -10.07 4.96 5.06
N LEU A 118 -10.62 3.87 5.53
CA LEU A 118 -11.77 3.22 4.89
C LEU A 118 -13.11 3.55 5.57
N GLY A 119 -13.08 4.20 6.71
CA GLY A 119 -14.27 4.66 7.39
C GLY A 119 -15.11 3.56 8.04
N SER A 120 -14.51 2.42 8.33
CA SER A 120 -15.25 1.30 8.94
C SER A 120 -14.78 1.02 10.35
#